data_6db8aa43a37d6f6ee03b3f28ece71635
#
_entry.id   6db8aa43a37d6f6ee03b3f28ece71635
#
_cell.length_a   1.000
_cell.length_b   1.000
_cell.length_c   1.000
_cell.angle_alpha   90.00
_cell.angle_beta   90.00
_cell.angle_gamma   90.00
#
_symmetry.space_group_name_H-M   'P 1'
#
loop_
_entity.id
_entity.type
_entity.pdbx_description
1 polymer ?
#
loop_
_entity_poly.entity_id
_entity_poly.type
_entity_poly.pdbx_seq_one_letter_code
_entity_poly.pdbx_strand_id
1 'polypeptide(L)'
;MANNYFQFKQFLIHQRYCAMKVTTDACLFGAWVAERVGDCKRVLDIGAGTGLLTLMVAQKTNDAQIDAVEIDSEAAKEAATNFKASPWNERVDLIRENIIKYKVGDLYDFIITNPPFFNNDLKSDSNKRNLAMHSEALSLDELLVSIERLLKAGGLFAILLPTHRSVEFEGKALLAGFYLREKVLVKQTPKHPPFRSMLLFGHEQVIVTESELVIKENDSYTADFIALLKDYYLYL
;
A
#
# COMPACT_ATOMS: atom_id res chain seq x y z
N MET A 1 -19.69 -6.12 16.69
CA MET A 1 -19.35 -6.98 15.54
C MET A 1 -18.42 -6.20 14.62
N ALA A 2 -17.35 -6.81 14.14
CA ALA A 2 -16.46 -6.13 13.19
C ALA A 2 -17.21 -5.88 11.87
N ASN A 3 -17.13 -4.67 11.33
CA ASN A 3 -17.85 -4.30 10.12
C ASN A 3 -17.31 -5.06 8.92
N ASN A 4 -18.17 -5.69 8.13
CA ASN A 4 -17.79 -6.51 6.98
C ASN A 4 -17.56 -5.69 5.71
N TYR A 5 -17.74 -4.39 5.77
CA TYR A 5 -17.49 -3.46 4.69
C TYR A 5 -17.04 -2.09 5.21
N PHE A 6 -16.41 -1.30 4.34
CA PHE A 6 -16.11 0.11 4.57
C PHE A 6 -16.58 0.92 3.36
N GLN A 7 -17.41 1.95 3.61
CA GLN A 7 -17.98 2.79 2.56
C GLN A 7 -17.15 4.06 2.39
N PHE A 8 -16.65 4.27 1.19
CA PHE A 8 -16.07 5.51 0.72
C PHE A 8 -17.10 6.34 -0.09
N LYS A 9 -16.77 7.56 -0.45
CA LYS A 9 -17.66 8.42 -1.25
C LYS A 9 -18.01 7.83 -2.61
N GLN A 10 -17.04 7.19 -3.28
CA GLN A 10 -17.22 6.72 -4.66
C GLN A 10 -17.18 5.20 -4.80
N PHE A 11 -16.77 4.45 -3.78
CA PHE A 11 -16.69 3.00 -3.81
C PHE A 11 -16.92 2.38 -2.44
N LEU A 12 -17.09 1.08 -2.42
CA LEU A 12 -17.28 0.28 -1.20
C LEU A 12 -16.23 -0.83 -1.18
N ILE A 13 -15.64 -1.07 -0.03
CA ILE A 13 -14.74 -2.18 0.22
C ILE A 13 -15.44 -3.24 1.07
N HIS A 14 -15.73 -4.39 0.49
CA HIS A 14 -16.04 -5.60 1.25
C HIS A 14 -14.74 -6.14 1.85
N GLN A 15 -14.80 -6.58 3.13
CA GLN A 15 -13.63 -7.00 3.91
C GLN A 15 -13.97 -8.12 4.90
N ARG A 16 -14.80 -9.06 4.47
CA ARG A 16 -15.27 -10.14 5.33
C ARG A 16 -14.23 -11.24 5.52
N TYR A 17 -13.52 -11.57 4.45
CA TYR A 17 -12.63 -12.73 4.37
C TYR A 17 -11.15 -12.36 4.33
N CYS A 18 -10.80 -11.09 4.17
CA CYS A 18 -9.42 -10.64 4.16
C CYS A 18 -8.79 -10.68 5.56
N ALA A 19 -7.50 -10.97 5.62
CA ALA A 19 -6.71 -10.99 6.85
C ALA A 19 -6.55 -9.58 7.46
N MET A 20 -6.42 -8.56 6.61
CA MET A 20 -6.26 -7.16 7.02
C MET A 20 -7.47 -6.34 6.56
N LYS A 21 -8.14 -5.72 7.52
CA LYS A 21 -9.25 -4.80 7.24
C LYS A 21 -8.74 -3.42 6.87
N VAL A 22 -9.64 -2.59 6.31
CA VAL A 22 -9.37 -1.17 6.08
C VAL A 22 -8.92 -0.52 7.39
N THR A 23 -7.76 0.12 7.34
CA THR A 23 -7.16 0.87 8.47
C THR A 23 -6.91 2.31 8.06
N THR A 24 -6.87 3.22 9.03
CA THR A 24 -6.65 4.64 8.76
C THR A 24 -5.31 4.91 8.09
N ASP A 25 -4.25 4.22 8.51
CA ASP A 25 -2.91 4.34 7.91
C ASP A 25 -2.86 3.86 6.46
N ALA A 26 -3.58 2.77 6.11
CA ALA A 26 -3.72 2.34 4.72
C ALA A 26 -4.49 3.35 3.88
N CYS A 27 -5.56 3.97 4.42
CA CYS A 27 -6.29 5.04 3.72
C CYS A 27 -5.42 6.29 3.51
N LEU A 28 -4.64 6.71 4.52
CA LEU A 28 -3.68 7.81 4.38
C LEU A 28 -2.67 7.52 3.29
N PHE A 29 -2.11 6.30 3.31
CA PHE A 29 -1.13 5.86 2.32
C PHE A 29 -1.73 5.83 0.91
N GLY A 30 -2.92 5.26 0.73
CA GLY A 30 -3.60 5.22 -0.56
C GLY A 30 -3.88 6.61 -1.14
N ALA A 31 -4.34 7.55 -0.31
CA ALA A 31 -4.59 8.93 -0.73
C ALA A 31 -3.28 9.67 -1.06
N TRP A 32 -2.24 9.50 -0.23
CA TRP A 32 -0.93 10.09 -0.44
C TRP A 32 -0.26 9.58 -1.73
N VAL A 33 -0.34 8.28 -2.01
CA VAL A 33 0.16 7.68 -3.26
C VAL A 33 -0.60 8.19 -4.46
N ALA A 34 -1.93 8.27 -4.37
CA ALA A 34 -2.78 8.69 -5.47
C ALA A 34 -2.44 10.11 -5.99
N GLU A 35 -1.93 11.01 -5.13
CA GLU A 35 -1.43 12.32 -5.53
C GLU A 35 -0.08 12.26 -6.27
N ARG A 36 0.67 11.16 -6.15
CA ARG A 36 2.03 10.97 -6.69
C ARG A 36 2.08 10.12 -7.94
N VAL A 37 1.04 9.36 -8.20
CA VAL A 37 0.93 8.54 -9.43
C VAL A 37 0.88 9.43 -10.67
N GLY A 38 0.28 10.62 -10.59
CA GLY A 38 0.25 11.59 -11.69
C GLY A 38 -0.29 11.00 -12.99
N ASP A 39 0.43 11.19 -14.10
CA ASP A 39 0.07 10.73 -15.44
C ASP A 39 0.58 9.32 -15.78
N CYS A 40 0.97 8.53 -14.80
CA CYS A 40 1.40 7.14 -14.98
C CYS A 40 0.31 6.34 -15.72
N LYS A 41 0.74 5.50 -16.66
CA LYS A 41 -0.17 4.69 -17.48
C LYS A 41 -0.32 3.27 -16.94
N ARG A 42 0.70 2.75 -16.30
CA ARG A 42 0.68 1.41 -15.71
C ARG A 42 1.10 1.45 -14.25
N VAL A 43 0.22 0.98 -13.38
CA VAL A 43 0.42 0.92 -11.94
C VAL A 43 0.30 -0.52 -11.47
N LEU A 44 1.13 -0.93 -10.53
CA LEU A 44 1.06 -2.24 -9.88
C LEU A 44 0.80 -2.07 -8.37
N ASP A 45 -0.18 -2.79 -7.85
CA ASP A 45 -0.42 -2.95 -6.42
C ASP A 45 0.03 -4.35 -5.98
N ILE A 46 1.11 -4.43 -5.19
CA ILE A 46 1.68 -5.69 -4.70
C ILE A 46 1.09 -6.03 -3.33
N GLY A 47 0.41 -7.19 -3.25
CA GLY A 47 -0.29 -7.62 -2.04
C GLY A 47 -1.56 -6.82 -1.82
N ALA A 48 -2.41 -6.79 -2.84
CA ALA A 48 -3.57 -5.88 -2.89
C ALA A 48 -4.61 -6.10 -1.78
N GLY A 49 -4.63 -7.29 -1.15
CA GLY A 49 -5.58 -7.61 -0.09
C GLY A 49 -7.03 -7.43 -0.54
N THR A 50 -7.72 -6.45 0.04
CA THR A 50 -9.09 -6.09 -0.36
C THR A 50 -9.19 -5.25 -1.63
N GLY A 51 -8.06 -4.80 -2.20
CA GLY A 51 -8.01 -3.87 -3.31
C GLY A 51 -8.18 -2.40 -2.92
N LEU A 52 -8.03 -2.07 -1.64
CA LEU A 52 -8.20 -0.71 -1.14
C LEU A 52 -7.29 0.29 -1.86
N LEU A 53 -5.98 0.03 -1.90
CA LEU A 53 -5.01 0.96 -2.50
C LEU A 53 -5.26 1.10 -3.99
N THR A 54 -5.52 0.00 -4.69
CA THR A 54 -5.91 -0.03 -6.10
C THR A 54 -7.08 0.92 -6.38
N LEU A 55 -8.19 0.83 -5.62
CA LEU A 55 -9.37 1.66 -5.85
C LEU A 55 -9.15 3.12 -5.45
N MET A 56 -8.35 3.38 -4.41
CA MET A 56 -8.00 4.75 -4.03
C MET A 56 -7.18 5.44 -5.13
N VAL A 57 -6.21 4.74 -5.74
CA VAL A 57 -5.43 5.26 -6.87
C VAL A 57 -6.32 5.41 -8.11
N ALA A 58 -7.17 4.43 -8.40
CA ALA A 58 -8.09 4.48 -9.54
C ALA A 58 -9.03 5.71 -9.47
N GLN A 59 -9.44 6.13 -8.28
CA GLN A 59 -10.29 7.33 -8.09
C GLN A 59 -9.60 8.63 -8.56
N LYS A 60 -8.28 8.71 -8.49
CA LYS A 60 -7.51 9.94 -8.78
C LYS A 60 -6.80 9.92 -10.13
N THR A 61 -6.78 8.78 -10.80
CA THR A 61 -6.17 8.63 -12.12
C THR A 61 -7.26 8.48 -13.18
N ASN A 62 -7.07 9.10 -14.37
CA ASN A 62 -8.05 9.04 -15.44
C ASN A 62 -7.86 7.81 -16.33
N ASP A 63 -6.61 7.52 -16.73
CA ASP A 63 -6.28 6.55 -17.80
C ASP A 63 -5.34 5.43 -17.32
N ALA A 64 -4.93 5.43 -16.04
CA ALA A 64 -4.02 4.40 -15.55
C ALA A 64 -4.70 3.03 -15.57
N GLN A 65 -4.01 2.05 -16.16
CA GLN A 65 -4.32 0.63 -16.00
C GLN A 65 -3.61 0.15 -14.74
N ILE A 66 -4.35 -0.46 -13.83
CA ILE A 66 -3.84 -0.86 -12.52
C ILE A 66 -3.97 -2.36 -12.38
N ASP A 67 -2.84 -3.04 -12.32
CA ASP A 67 -2.76 -4.46 -12.01
C ASP A 67 -2.59 -4.63 -10.49
N ALA A 68 -3.40 -5.49 -9.89
CA ALA A 68 -3.37 -5.81 -8.47
C ALA A 68 -3.00 -7.28 -8.29
N VAL A 69 -1.85 -7.56 -7.67
CA VAL A 69 -1.37 -8.93 -7.46
C VAL A 69 -1.62 -9.34 -6.02
N GLU A 70 -2.33 -10.47 -5.82
CA GLU A 70 -2.63 -11.03 -4.50
C GLU A 70 -2.46 -12.55 -4.52
N ILE A 71 -1.74 -13.09 -3.52
CA ILE A 71 -1.46 -14.52 -3.42
C ILE A 71 -2.57 -15.28 -2.69
N ASP A 72 -3.19 -14.65 -1.68
CA ASP A 72 -4.25 -15.27 -0.89
C ASP A 72 -5.55 -15.37 -1.70
N SER A 73 -6.11 -16.57 -1.74
CA SER A 73 -7.28 -16.85 -2.58
C SER A 73 -8.57 -16.16 -2.12
N GLU A 74 -8.74 -15.97 -0.82
CA GLU A 74 -9.96 -15.38 -0.28
C GLU A 74 -9.90 -13.85 -0.38
N ALA A 75 -8.73 -13.25 -0.10
CA ALA A 75 -8.50 -11.83 -0.33
C ALA A 75 -8.64 -11.47 -1.83
N ALA A 76 -8.07 -12.29 -2.71
CA ALA A 76 -8.19 -12.12 -4.16
C ALA A 76 -9.65 -12.15 -4.65
N LYS A 77 -10.48 -13.08 -4.15
CA LYS A 77 -11.92 -13.13 -4.49
C LYS A 77 -12.66 -11.88 -4.00
N GLU A 78 -12.29 -11.39 -2.81
CA GLU A 78 -12.90 -10.20 -2.23
C GLU A 78 -12.50 -8.94 -3.02
N ALA A 79 -11.21 -8.79 -3.37
CA ALA A 79 -10.72 -7.74 -4.24
C ALA A 79 -11.41 -7.74 -5.61
N ALA A 80 -11.53 -8.91 -6.26
CA ALA A 80 -12.24 -9.04 -7.54
C ALA A 80 -13.70 -8.57 -7.45
N THR A 81 -14.38 -8.87 -6.32
CA THR A 81 -15.75 -8.41 -6.07
C THR A 81 -15.79 -6.89 -5.92
N ASN A 82 -14.84 -6.30 -5.19
CA ASN A 82 -14.72 -4.87 -4.98
C ASN A 82 -14.42 -4.13 -6.29
N PHE A 83 -13.51 -4.66 -7.12
CA PHE A 83 -13.17 -4.09 -8.42
C PHE A 83 -14.36 -4.10 -9.37
N LYS A 84 -15.06 -5.24 -9.46
CA LYS A 84 -16.25 -5.38 -10.32
C LYS A 84 -17.36 -4.41 -9.95
N ALA A 85 -17.50 -4.10 -8.66
CA ALA A 85 -18.52 -3.17 -8.15
C ALA A 85 -18.10 -1.70 -8.24
N SER A 86 -16.83 -1.41 -8.56
CA SER A 86 -16.30 -0.05 -8.61
C SER A 86 -16.59 0.64 -9.95
N PRO A 87 -16.57 2.00 -9.99
CA PRO A 87 -16.67 2.75 -11.24
C PRO A 87 -15.50 2.53 -12.21
N TRP A 88 -14.42 1.91 -11.76
CA TRP A 88 -13.16 1.75 -12.51
C TRP A 88 -12.88 0.30 -12.95
N ASN A 89 -13.90 -0.55 -12.96
CA ASN A 89 -13.81 -1.98 -13.24
C ASN A 89 -13.16 -2.30 -14.61
N GLU A 90 -13.17 -1.37 -15.58
CA GLU A 90 -12.58 -1.57 -16.91
C GLU A 90 -11.07 -1.34 -16.95
N ARG A 91 -10.47 -0.78 -15.89
CA ARG A 91 -9.03 -0.45 -15.84
C ARG A 91 -8.33 -0.89 -14.56
N VAL A 92 -8.96 -1.78 -13.80
CA VAL A 92 -8.37 -2.43 -12.64
C VAL A 92 -8.49 -3.95 -12.81
N ASP A 93 -7.35 -4.63 -12.81
CA ASP A 93 -7.27 -6.07 -13.01
C ASP A 93 -6.68 -6.76 -11.78
N LEU A 94 -7.33 -7.84 -11.34
CA LEU A 94 -6.82 -8.69 -10.27
C LEU A 94 -6.11 -9.90 -10.85
N ILE A 95 -4.87 -10.09 -10.42
CA ILE A 95 -4.02 -11.22 -10.77
C ILE A 95 -3.74 -12.02 -9.52
N ARG A 96 -4.30 -13.25 -9.45
CA ARG A 96 -4.00 -14.16 -8.35
C ARG A 96 -2.70 -14.91 -8.63
N GLU A 97 -1.58 -14.39 -8.12
CA GLU A 97 -0.25 -14.96 -8.35
C GLU A 97 0.71 -14.59 -7.21
N ASN A 98 1.78 -15.36 -7.07
CA ASN A 98 2.92 -14.98 -6.25
C ASN A 98 3.75 -13.94 -6.99
N ILE A 99 3.97 -12.77 -6.39
CA ILE A 99 4.72 -11.67 -7.01
C ILE A 99 6.14 -12.07 -7.45
N ILE A 100 6.77 -12.99 -6.75
CA ILE A 100 8.11 -13.51 -7.11
C ILE A 100 8.07 -14.21 -8.49
N LYS A 101 6.96 -14.88 -8.81
CA LYS A 101 6.75 -15.62 -10.07
C LYS A 101 6.04 -14.80 -11.13
N TYR A 102 5.37 -13.74 -10.73
CA TYR A 102 4.58 -12.89 -11.62
C TYR A 102 5.46 -12.29 -12.71
N LYS A 103 5.02 -12.43 -13.95
CA LYS A 103 5.70 -11.91 -15.15
C LYS A 103 4.73 -11.03 -15.93
N VAL A 104 5.25 -9.96 -16.49
CA VAL A 104 4.48 -8.99 -17.28
C VAL A 104 5.23 -8.68 -18.57
N GLY A 105 4.50 -8.32 -19.63
CA GLY A 105 5.09 -7.89 -20.91
C GLY A 105 5.66 -6.47 -20.81
N ASP A 106 4.85 -5.54 -20.27
CA ASP A 106 5.21 -4.13 -20.14
C ASP A 106 5.40 -3.75 -18.66
N LEU A 107 6.55 -3.18 -18.33
CA LEU A 107 6.89 -2.74 -16.99
C LEU A 107 5.97 -1.60 -16.50
N TYR A 108 5.96 -1.38 -15.19
CA TYR A 108 5.12 -0.41 -14.51
C TYR A 108 5.82 0.95 -14.36
N ASP A 109 5.04 2.02 -14.48
CA ASP A 109 5.48 3.39 -14.20
C ASP A 109 5.52 3.64 -12.68
N PHE A 110 4.60 3.00 -11.96
CA PHE A 110 4.49 3.15 -10.51
C PHE A 110 4.12 1.80 -9.85
N ILE A 111 4.75 1.51 -8.71
CA ILE A 111 4.43 0.34 -7.88
C ILE A 111 4.05 0.81 -6.48
N ILE A 112 2.97 0.25 -5.93
CA ILE A 112 2.53 0.49 -4.56
C ILE A 112 2.50 -0.82 -3.78
N THR A 113 2.79 -0.76 -2.49
CA THR A 113 2.66 -1.92 -1.61
C THR A 113 2.47 -1.52 -0.15
N ASN A 114 1.59 -2.25 0.53
CA ASN A 114 1.44 -2.27 1.98
C ASN A 114 1.63 -3.71 2.45
N PRO A 115 2.88 -4.20 2.51
CA PRO A 115 3.14 -5.60 2.78
C PRO A 115 2.71 -6.00 4.19
N PRO A 116 2.29 -7.25 4.42
CA PRO A 116 1.98 -7.73 5.76
C PRO A 116 3.22 -7.67 6.65
N PHE A 117 3.08 -7.07 7.85
CA PHE A 117 4.17 -6.97 8.83
C PHE A 117 4.07 -8.13 9.80
N PHE A 118 4.75 -9.23 9.51
CA PHE A 118 4.90 -10.29 10.48
C PHE A 118 5.94 -9.86 11.54
N ASN A 119 5.45 -9.48 12.72
CA ASN A 119 6.32 -9.27 13.86
C ASN A 119 6.86 -10.63 14.30
N ASN A 120 8.17 -10.82 14.21
CA ASN A 120 8.86 -11.91 14.91
C ASN A 120 8.68 -11.82 16.44
N ASP A 121 8.05 -10.74 16.94
CA ASP A 121 7.90 -10.42 18.36
C ASP A 121 6.67 -11.03 19.03
N LEU A 122 5.70 -11.54 18.26
CA LEU A 122 4.54 -12.25 18.81
C LEU A 122 4.67 -13.76 18.57
N LYS A 123 5.44 -14.42 19.42
CA LYS A 123 5.36 -15.87 19.61
C LYS A 123 3.98 -16.20 20.21
N SER A 124 2.98 -16.40 19.38
CA SER A 124 1.74 -17.02 19.80
C SER A 124 1.94 -18.54 19.85
N ASP A 125 1.35 -19.21 20.85
CA ASP A 125 1.51 -20.63 21.15
C ASP A 125 1.00 -21.61 20.07
N SER A 126 0.69 -21.16 18.86
CA SER A 126 0.30 -22.01 17.74
C SER A 126 1.43 -22.20 16.72
N ASN A 127 2.50 -22.84 17.17
CA ASN A 127 3.76 -23.05 16.40
C ASN A 127 3.62 -23.65 14.99
N LYS A 128 2.55 -24.42 14.69
CA LYS A 128 2.40 -25.06 13.36
C LYS A 128 1.74 -24.16 12.30
N ARG A 129 0.81 -23.29 12.71
CA ARG A 129 0.17 -22.33 11.80
C ARG A 129 1.11 -21.18 11.46
N ASN A 130 1.88 -20.73 12.46
CA ASN A 130 2.88 -19.68 12.29
C ASN A 130 4.03 -20.11 11.37
N LEU A 131 4.53 -21.36 11.47
CA LEU A 131 5.59 -21.86 10.57
C LEU A 131 5.13 -21.91 9.09
N ALA A 132 3.91 -22.32 8.81
CA ALA A 132 3.39 -22.35 7.45
C ALA A 132 3.19 -20.91 6.89
N MET A 133 2.71 -19.97 7.70
CA MET A 133 2.57 -18.56 7.31
C MET A 133 3.93 -17.84 7.17
N HIS A 134 4.95 -18.24 7.94
CA HIS A 134 6.31 -17.68 7.84
C HIS A 134 7.08 -18.19 6.61
N SER A 135 6.78 -19.37 6.11
CA SER A 135 7.44 -19.92 4.90
C SER A 135 6.88 -19.33 3.59
N GLU A 136 5.73 -18.68 3.62
CA GLU A 136 5.09 -18.04 2.45
C GLU A 136 5.13 -16.50 2.51
N ALA A 137 5.63 -15.92 3.59
CA ALA A 137 5.69 -14.47 3.74
C ALA A 137 6.80 -13.87 2.86
N LEU A 138 6.41 -12.96 1.98
CA LEU A 138 7.32 -12.18 1.14
C LEU A 138 8.31 -11.40 2.01
N SER A 139 9.62 -11.69 1.89
CA SER A 139 10.66 -10.94 2.58
C SER A 139 10.87 -9.56 1.93
N LEU A 140 11.47 -8.60 2.66
CA LEU A 140 11.79 -7.29 2.11
C LEU A 140 12.78 -7.37 0.94
N ASP A 141 13.70 -8.33 0.97
CA ASP A 141 14.67 -8.55 -0.12
C ASP A 141 13.97 -9.10 -1.38
N GLU A 142 13.09 -10.08 -1.24
CA GLU A 142 12.29 -10.63 -2.36
C GLU A 142 11.33 -9.58 -2.92
N LEU A 143 10.76 -8.73 -2.07
CA LEU A 143 9.93 -7.61 -2.50
C LEU A 143 10.74 -6.63 -3.35
N LEU A 144 11.93 -6.21 -2.90
CA LEU A 144 12.81 -5.30 -3.64
C LEU A 144 13.26 -5.90 -4.99
N VAL A 145 13.64 -7.18 -5.01
CA VAL A 145 13.97 -7.88 -6.26
C VAL A 145 12.77 -7.92 -7.22
N SER A 146 11.56 -8.11 -6.69
CA SER A 146 10.35 -8.10 -7.51
C SER A 146 10.03 -6.69 -8.04
N ILE A 147 10.21 -5.65 -7.22
CA ILE A 147 10.05 -4.26 -7.63
C ILE A 147 11.05 -3.90 -8.74
N GLU A 148 12.35 -4.20 -8.55
CA GLU A 148 13.39 -3.93 -9.55
C GLU A 148 13.06 -4.56 -10.91
N ARG A 149 12.60 -5.81 -10.90
CA ARG A 149 12.25 -6.56 -12.11
C ARG A 149 11.02 -6.01 -12.83
N LEU A 150 10.09 -5.39 -12.12
CA LEU A 150 8.77 -4.97 -12.63
C LEU A 150 8.66 -3.46 -12.88
N LEU A 151 9.56 -2.66 -12.30
CA LEU A 151 9.53 -1.21 -12.42
C LEU A 151 10.32 -0.73 -13.64
N LYS A 152 9.81 0.27 -14.36
CA LYS A 152 10.56 0.97 -15.42
C LYS A 152 11.76 1.72 -14.84
N ALA A 153 12.78 1.95 -15.65
CA ALA A 153 14.00 2.66 -15.23
C ALA A 153 13.73 4.06 -14.63
N GLY A 154 12.73 4.79 -15.12
CA GLY A 154 12.29 6.08 -14.55
C GLY A 154 11.09 5.98 -13.61
N GLY A 155 10.66 4.76 -13.29
CA GLY A 155 9.49 4.52 -12.45
C GLY A 155 9.75 4.83 -10.98
N LEU A 156 8.66 4.94 -10.23
CA LEU A 156 8.66 5.16 -8.78
C LEU A 156 7.95 4.03 -8.06
N PHE A 157 8.33 3.77 -6.83
CA PHE A 157 7.51 2.92 -5.97
C PHE A 157 7.30 3.51 -4.59
N ALA A 158 6.14 3.21 -4.01
CA ALA A 158 5.77 3.63 -2.67
C ALA A 158 5.50 2.43 -1.77
N ILE A 159 5.89 2.54 -0.51
CA ILE A 159 5.68 1.50 0.50
C ILE A 159 5.24 2.11 1.84
N LEU A 160 4.29 1.45 2.48
CA LEU A 160 3.90 1.73 3.87
C LEU A 160 4.59 0.75 4.80
N LEU A 161 5.29 1.25 5.82
CA LEU A 161 6.02 0.42 6.81
C LEU A 161 5.75 0.89 8.25
N PRO A 162 5.83 0.00 9.24
CA PRO A 162 6.06 0.42 10.63
C PRO A 162 7.34 1.25 10.72
N THR A 163 7.32 2.36 11.46
CA THR A 163 8.46 3.29 11.50
C THR A 163 9.76 2.62 11.93
N HIS A 164 9.71 1.67 12.87
CA HIS A 164 10.91 0.95 13.33
C HIS A 164 11.58 0.08 12.24
N ARG A 165 10.87 -0.22 11.14
CA ARG A 165 11.41 -1.01 10.01
C ARG A 165 11.85 -0.14 8.83
N SER A 166 11.52 1.15 8.83
CA SER A 166 11.82 2.02 7.69
C SER A 166 13.32 2.15 7.44
N VAL A 167 14.13 2.30 8.50
CA VAL A 167 15.59 2.43 8.38
C VAL A 167 16.24 1.18 7.78
N GLU A 168 15.81 -0.01 8.20
CA GLU A 168 16.28 -1.27 7.60
C GLU A 168 15.94 -1.33 6.12
N PHE A 169 14.69 -0.97 5.77
CA PHE A 169 14.23 -0.99 4.38
C PHE A 169 14.96 0.04 3.52
N GLU A 170 15.17 1.27 4.01
CA GLU A 170 15.92 2.32 3.32
C GLU A 170 17.34 1.85 2.97
N GLY A 171 18.04 1.18 3.91
CA GLY A 171 19.35 0.59 3.66
C GLY A 171 19.34 -0.50 2.59
N LYS A 172 18.35 -1.40 2.62
CA LYS A 172 18.18 -2.46 1.61
C LYS A 172 17.83 -1.89 0.23
N ALA A 173 16.95 -0.89 0.19
CA ALA A 173 16.56 -0.21 -1.05
C ALA A 173 17.76 0.49 -1.71
N LEU A 174 18.59 1.16 -0.92
CA LEU A 174 19.82 1.79 -1.41
C LEU A 174 20.78 0.77 -2.01
N LEU A 175 20.98 -0.38 -1.36
CA LEU A 175 21.81 -1.48 -1.89
C LEU A 175 21.25 -2.07 -3.20
N ALA A 176 19.92 -2.04 -3.38
CA ALA A 176 19.24 -2.43 -4.61
C ALA A 176 19.19 -1.30 -5.69
N GLY A 177 19.87 -0.15 -5.47
CA GLY A 177 19.94 0.95 -6.42
C GLY A 177 18.74 1.89 -6.39
N PHE A 178 17.92 1.85 -5.33
CA PHE A 178 16.80 2.78 -5.14
C PHE A 178 17.13 3.85 -4.12
N TYR A 179 16.83 5.09 -4.45
CA TYR A 179 17.04 6.25 -3.61
C TYR A 179 15.72 6.73 -3.04
N LEU A 180 15.70 6.99 -1.72
CA LEU A 180 14.56 7.63 -1.06
C LEU A 180 14.35 9.03 -1.63
N ARG A 181 13.12 9.39 -1.95
CA ARG A 181 12.71 10.68 -2.48
C ARG A 181 11.84 11.45 -1.49
N GLU A 182 10.93 10.75 -0.85
CA GLU A 182 10.00 11.34 0.12
C GLU A 182 9.74 10.38 1.27
N LYS A 183 9.63 10.95 2.48
CA LYS A 183 9.31 10.24 3.71
C LYS A 183 8.29 11.03 4.52
N VAL A 184 7.17 10.40 4.82
CA VAL A 184 6.16 10.98 5.70
C VAL A 184 6.00 10.10 6.93
N LEU A 185 6.25 10.69 8.10
CA LEU A 185 6.10 10.03 9.40
C LEU A 185 4.68 10.26 9.92
N VAL A 186 3.91 9.18 10.09
CA VAL A 186 2.53 9.26 10.56
C VAL A 186 2.47 9.11 12.07
N LYS A 187 1.83 10.08 12.73
CA LYS A 187 1.61 10.13 14.18
C LYS A 187 0.12 10.10 14.51
N GLN A 188 -0.23 9.42 15.60
CA GLN A 188 -1.61 9.44 16.08
C GLN A 188 -2.01 10.83 16.60
N THR A 189 -1.15 11.46 17.40
CA THR A 189 -1.26 12.85 17.89
C THR A 189 0.13 13.47 17.95
N PRO A 190 0.29 14.79 18.14
CA PRO A 190 1.61 15.42 18.25
C PRO A 190 2.50 14.84 19.36
N LYS A 191 1.89 14.29 20.40
CA LYS A 191 2.60 13.73 21.57
C LYS A 191 3.07 12.28 21.38
N HIS A 192 2.51 11.57 20.41
CA HIS A 192 2.89 10.18 20.15
C HIS A 192 4.10 10.09 19.20
N PRO A 193 4.97 9.09 19.37
CA PRO A 193 5.99 8.81 18.37
C PRO A 193 5.34 8.39 17.03
N PRO A 194 6.05 8.54 15.90
CA PRO A 194 5.59 8.02 14.63
C PRO A 194 5.42 6.49 14.70
N PHE A 195 4.32 5.98 14.15
CA PHE A 195 4.03 4.55 14.13
C PHE A 195 4.07 3.94 12.73
N ARG A 196 3.93 4.77 11.68
CA ARG A 196 4.07 4.40 10.27
C ARG A 196 4.95 5.38 9.54
N SER A 197 5.62 4.86 8.49
CA SER A 197 6.37 5.64 7.52
C SER A 197 5.81 5.34 6.13
N MET A 198 5.40 6.36 5.40
CA MET A 198 5.07 6.31 3.98
C MET A 198 6.33 6.76 3.23
N LEU A 199 6.86 5.90 2.37
CA LEU A 199 8.15 6.10 1.71
C LEU A 199 7.96 6.03 0.20
N LEU A 200 8.59 6.95 -0.54
CA LEU A 200 8.65 6.99 -2.00
C LEU A 200 10.09 6.85 -2.46
N PHE A 201 10.32 5.94 -3.39
CA PHE A 201 11.65 5.65 -3.95
C PHE A 201 11.66 5.74 -5.47
N GLY A 202 12.86 5.91 -6.03
CA GLY A 202 13.14 5.86 -7.46
C GLY A 202 14.61 5.59 -7.72
N HIS A 203 15.01 5.47 -8.99
CA HIS A 203 16.41 5.19 -9.36
C HIS A 203 17.32 6.42 -9.34
N GLU A 204 16.75 7.63 -9.29
CA GLU A 204 17.52 8.87 -9.30
C GLU A 204 17.74 9.39 -7.88
N GLN A 205 18.96 9.76 -7.57
CA GLN A 205 19.28 10.44 -6.32
C GLN A 205 18.77 11.88 -6.35
N VAL A 206 17.97 12.24 -5.35
CA VAL A 206 17.39 13.58 -5.18
C VAL A 206 17.56 14.04 -3.74
N ILE A 207 17.27 15.33 -3.49
CA ILE A 207 17.13 15.82 -2.12
C ILE A 207 15.87 15.21 -1.52
N VAL A 208 16.01 14.48 -0.41
CA VAL A 208 14.90 13.83 0.27
C VAL A 208 13.99 14.87 0.92
N THR A 209 12.69 14.77 0.67
CA THR A 209 11.68 15.54 1.40
C THR A 209 11.15 14.73 2.58
N GLU A 210 11.31 15.25 3.80
CA GLU A 210 10.77 14.62 5.01
C GLU A 210 9.70 15.50 5.62
N SER A 211 8.60 14.88 6.07
CA SER A 211 7.50 15.57 6.74
C SER A 211 6.81 14.67 7.76
N GLU A 212 5.94 15.25 8.58
CA GLU A 212 5.10 14.53 9.53
C GLU A 212 3.64 14.75 9.19
N LEU A 213 2.83 13.70 9.33
CA LEU A 213 1.38 13.74 9.26
C LEU A 213 0.81 13.32 10.60
N VAL A 214 0.14 14.24 11.27
CA VAL A 214 -0.56 13.99 12.53
C VAL A 214 -2.02 13.74 12.24
N ILE A 215 -2.58 12.61 12.74
CA ILE A 215 -3.99 12.24 12.49
C ILE A 215 -4.93 13.15 13.29
N LYS A 216 -4.69 13.32 14.56
CA LYS A 216 -5.54 14.12 15.45
C LYS A 216 -4.75 15.09 16.31
N GLU A 217 -5.34 16.24 16.57
CA GLU A 217 -4.93 17.19 17.58
C GLU A 217 -6.16 17.69 18.34
N ASN A 218 -6.09 17.75 19.68
CA ASN A 218 -7.21 18.16 20.55
C ASN A 218 -8.53 17.44 20.20
N ASP A 219 -8.47 16.10 20.04
CA ASP A 219 -9.56 15.19 19.67
C ASP A 219 -10.21 15.41 18.29
N SER A 220 -9.73 16.37 17.50
CA SER A 220 -10.18 16.65 16.14
C SER A 220 -9.17 16.17 15.10
N TYR A 221 -9.63 15.80 13.92
CA TYR A 221 -8.73 15.53 12.80
C TYR A 221 -7.99 16.80 12.38
N THR A 222 -6.71 16.66 12.06
CA THR A 222 -5.89 17.80 11.59
C THR A 222 -6.29 18.23 10.18
N ALA A 223 -5.92 19.46 9.81
CA ALA A 223 -6.17 19.99 8.47
C ALA A 223 -5.52 19.12 7.37
N ASP A 224 -4.29 18.64 7.63
CA ASP A 224 -3.55 17.78 6.67
C ASP A 224 -4.25 16.42 6.50
N PHE A 225 -4.72 15.81 7.59
CA PHE A 225 -5.50 14.58 7.53
C PHE A 225 -6.80 14.78 6.71
N ILE A 226 -7.53 15.86 6.99
CA ILE A 226 -8.77 16.20 6.28
C ILE A 226 -8.48 16.48 4.80
N ALA A 227 -7.45 17.28 4.49
CA ALA A 227 -7.09 17.61 3.12
C ALA A 227 -6.81 16.37 2.28
N LEU A 228 -6.10 15.38 2.86
CA LEU A 228 -5.72 14.16 2.18
C LEU A 228 -6.91 13.21 1.95
N LEU A 229 -7.82 13.08 2.93
CA LEU A 229 -8.90 12.08 2.90
C LEU A 229 -10.28 12.63 2.52
N LYS A 230 -10.45 13.94 2.39
CA LYS A 230 -11.74 14.58 2.10
C LYS A 230 -12.46 14.03 0.85
N ASP A 231 -11.71 13.59 -0.16
CA ASP A 231 -12.30 13.08 -1.40
C ASP A 231 -12.71 11.60 -1.30
N TYR A 232 -12.28 10.92 -0.22
CA TYR A 232 -12.53 9.51 0.01
C TYR A 232 -13.55 9.25 1.11
N TYR A 233 -13.39 9.86 2.28
CA TYR A 233 -14.25 9.59 3.44
C TYR A 233 -15.61 10.27 3.34
N LEU A 234 -16.65 9.56 3.81
CA LEU A 234 -18.03 10.10 3.81
C LEU A 234 -18.15 11.31 4.74
N TYR A 235 -17.50 11.23 5.88
CA TYR A 235 -17.59 12.23 6.95
C TYR A 235 -16.20 12.58 7.44
N LEU A 236 -15.85 13.85 7.35
CA LEU A 236 -14.64 14.46 7.90
C LEU A 236 -14.96 15.86 8.40
#